data_7d1f22e4aa647766de318136c94272a9
#
_entry.id   7d1f22e4aa647766de318136c94272a9
#
_cell.length_a   1.000
_cell.length_b   1.000
_cell.length_c   1.000
_cell.angle_alpha   90.00
_cell.angle_beta   90.00
_cell.angle_gamma   90.00
#
_symmetry.space_group_name_H-M   'P 1'
#
loop_
_entity.id
_entity.type
_entity.pdbx_description
1 polymer ?
#
loop_
_entity_poly.entity_id
_entity_poly.type
_entity_poly.pdbx_seq_one_letter_code
_entity_poly.pdbx_strand_id
1 'polypeptide(L)'
;AGKTTLIKNIIQNNSEKKIAIIVNEFGDIGVDGEILKSCSIPNCPAENIIELSNGCICCTVADDFIPTVSTLVNMNPQPSHIIIETSGLALPKPLLKAFNWPEISSKITVDSVITLSDAEAVSSMRFAPSPEAIKLQRLEDDSVDHETPLSEVFEDQVNCADIILLTKSD
;
A
#
# COMPACT_ATOMS: atom_id res chain seq x y z
N ALA A 1 7.16 -4.93 -7.83
CA ALA A 1 6.21 -6.01 -8.14
C ALA A 1 4.99 -5.53 -8.97
N GLY A 2 4.97 -4.27 -9.46
CA GLY A 2 3.87 -3.77 -10.32
C GLY A 2 2.68 -3.18 -9.57
N LYS A 3 2.81 -2.81 -8.32
CA LYS A 3 1.76 -2.16 -7.50
C LYS A 3 1.20 -0.91 -8.18
N THR A 4 2.06 0.03 -8.52
CA THR A 4 1.69 1.29 -9.20
C THR A 4 0.97 1.05 -10.53
N THR A 5 1.42 0.06 -11.31
CA THR A 5 0.77 -0.33 -12.56
C THR A 5 -0.64 -0.86 -12.32
N LEU A 6 -0.82 -1.71 -11.31
CA LEU A 6 -2.14 -2.22 -10.93
C LEU A 6 -3.07 -1.09 -10.50
N ILE A 7 -2.60 -0.18 -9.63
CA ILE A 7 -3.39 0.96 -9.16
C ILE A 7 -3.84 1.83 -10.34
N LYS A 8 -2.94 2.16 -11.26
CA LYS A 8 -3.28 2.91 -12.48
C LYS A 8 -4.36 2.21 -13.29
N ASN A 9 -4.23 0.90 -13.50
CA ASN A 9 -5.23 0.13 -14.25
C ASN A 9 -6.59 0.12 -13.54
N ILE A 10 -6.62 -0.03 -12.22
CA ILE A 10 -7.87 0.00 -11.45
C ILE A 10 -8.56 1.36 -11.63
N ILE A 11 -7.83 2.46 -11.50
CA ILE A 11 -8.40 3.81 -11.61
C ILE A 11 -8.91 4.06 -13.03
N GLN A 12 -8.12 3.74 -14.05
CA GLN A 12 -8.47 3.95 -15.45
C GLN A 12 -9.72 3.16 -15.88
N ASN A 13 -9.85 1.94 -15.38
CA ASN A 13 -11.00 1.07 -15.70
C ASN A 13 -12.25 1.35 -14.84
N ASN A 14 -12.14 2.21 -13.84
CA ASN A 14 -13.24 2.60 -12.96
C ASN A 14 -13.43 4.12 -12.93
N SER A 15 -13.38 4.75 -14.10
CA SER A 15 -13.45 6.21 -14.25
C SER A 15 -14.75 6.85 -13.73
N GLU A 16 -15.79 6.07 -13.53
CA GLU A 16 -17.07 6.54 -12.96
C GLU A 16 -17.07 6.61 -11.43
N LYS A 17 -16.08 5.96 -10.79
CA LYS A 17 -15.97 5.91 -9.33
C LYS A 17 -15.02 6.97 -8.82
N LYS A 18 -15.39 7.62 -7.72
CA LYS A 18 -14.46 8.48 -6.99
C LYS A 18 -13.58 7.59 -6.11
N ILE A 19 -12.31 7.45 -6.48
CA ILE A 19 -11.32 6.63 -5.77
C ILE A 19 -10.34 7.57 -5.08
N ALA A 20 -10.07 7.34 -3.79
CA ALA A 20 -8.96 7.94 -3.08
C ALA A 20 -7.82 6.94 -2.93
N ILE A 21 -6.60 7.43 -2.86
CA ILE A 21 -5.41 6.61 -2.73
C ILE A 21 -4.60 7.10 -1.53
N ILE A 22 -4.23 6.19 -0.66
CA ILE A 22 -3.23 6.43 0.38
C ILE A 22 -1.97 5.69 -0.06
N VAL A 23 -0.91 6.43 -0.28
CA VAL A 23 0.41 5.88 -0.64
C VAL A 23 1.29 5.91 0.60
N ASN A 24 1.78 4.75 0.97
CA ASN A 24 2.71 4.59 2.07
C ASN A 24 3.95 3.86 1.56
N GLU A 25 4.83 4.60 0.90
CA GLU A 25 6.10 4.07 0.42
C GLU A 25 7.27 4.66 1.21
N PHE A 26 8.21 3.77 1.54
CA PHE A 26 9.50 4.11 2.12
C PHE A 26 10.56 4.27 1.05
N GLY A 27 11.38 5.28 1.19
CA GLY A 27 12.50 5.58 0.32
C GLY A 27 12.38 6.97 -0.30
N ASP A 28 13.45 7.45 -0.90
CA ASP A 28 13.53 8.78 -1.51
C ASP A 28 12.25 9.18 -2.25
N ILE A 29 11.56 10.12 -1.62
CA ILE A 29 10.52 10.97 -2.21
C ILE A 29 9.60 10.23 -3.19
N GLY A 30 8.49 9.70 -2.69
CA GLY A 30 7.22 9.54 -3.39
C GLY A 30 7.21 9.33 -4.91
N VAL A 31 8.16 8.53 -5.45
CA VAL A 31 8.21 8.31 -6.91
C VAL A 31 6.87 7.73 -7.40
N ASP A 32 6.27 6.84 -6.63
CA ASP A 32 4.99 6.26 -7.00
C ASP A 32 3.84 7.25 -6.80
N GLY A 33 3.86 8.05 -5.75
CA GLY A 33 2.89 9.13 -5.54
C GLY A 33 3.03 10.25 -6.57
N GLU A 34 4.25 10.69 -6.90
CA GLU A 34 4.50 11.66 -7.96
C GLU A 34 4.09 11.11 -9.34
N ILE A 35 4.39 9.84 -9.63
CA ILE A 35 3.97 9.18 -10.86
C ILE A 35 2.44 9.10 -10.93
N LEU A 36 1.76 8.80 -9.84
CA LEU A 36 0.30 8.79 -9.80
C LEU A 36 -0.28 10.19 -10.00
N LYS A 37 0.27 11.22 -9.34
CA LYS A 37 -0.15 12.62 -9.49
C LYS A 37 0.13 13.17 -10.89
N SER A 38 1.27 12.82 -11.50
CA SER A 38 1.66 13.30 -12.82
C SER A 38 0.85 12.69 -13.96
N CYS A 39 0.19 11.57 -13.74
CA CYS A 39 -0.52 10.84 -14.78
C CYS A 39 -1.85 11.47 -15.22
N SER A 40 -2.28 12.63 -14.67
CA SER A 40 -3.55 13.28 -15.01
C SER A 40 -4.69 12.26 -15.19
N ILE A 41 -4.85 11.38 -14.19
CA ILE A 41 -5.80 10.27 -14.29
C ILE A 41 -7.22 10.86 -14.21
N PRO A 42 -8.07 10.67 -15.22
CA PRO A 42 -9.46 11.11 -15.15
C PRO A 42 -10.14 10.55 -13.89
N ASN A 43 -10.86 11.41 -13.15
CA ASN A 43 -11.61 11.07 -11.93
C ASN A 43 -10.78 10.65 -10.70
N CYS A 44 -9.46 10.79 -10.74
CA CYS A 44 -8.62 10.77 -9.54
C CYS A 44 -7.78 12.05 -9.51
N PRO A 45 -8.35 13.19 -9.12
CA PRO A 45 -7.61 14.43 -9.02
C PRO A 45 -6.49 14.28 -7.96
N ALA A 46 -5.41 15.05 -8.12
CA ALA A 46 -4.25 14.98 -7.24
C ALA A 46 -4.60 15.14 -5.75
N GLU A 47 -5.67 15.87 -5.43
CA GLU A 47 -6.20 16.05 -4.08
C GLU A 47 -6.75 14.75 -3.44
N ASN A 48 -7.05 13.74 -4.22
CA ASN A 48 -7.49 12.42 -3.73
C ASN A 48 -6.32 11.46 -3.50
N ILE A 49 -5.10 11.88 -3.78
CA ILE A 49 -3.88 11.10 -3.55
C ILE A 49 -3.18 11.69 -2.32
N ILE A 50 -3.16 10.93 -1.24
CA ILE A 50 -2.55 11.33 0.02
C ILE A 50 -1.30 10.49 0.23
N GLU A 51 -0.17 11.16 0.35
CA GLU A 51 1.10 10.53 0.74
C GLU A 51 1.26 10.68 2.25
N LEU A 52 1.57 9.58 2.92
CA LEU A 52 1.92 9.60 4.34
C LEU A 52 3.44 9.80 4.44
N SER A 53 3.83 10.90 5.08
CA SER A 53 5.21 11.37 5.10
C SER A 53 6.08 10.77 6.22
N ASN A 54 5.46 10.11 7.21
CA ASN A 54 6.12 9.79 8.47
C ASN A 54 6.27 8.28 8.72
N GLY A 55 6.93 7.59 7.82
CA GLY A 55 7.28 6.23 8.12
C GLY A 55 6.24 5.17 7.73
N CYS A 56 6.51 3.92 8.07
CA CYS A 56 5.63 2.81 7.74
C CYS A 56 4.26 2.95 8.43
N ILE A 57 3.19 2.91 7.67
CA ILE A 57 1.83 2.95 8.18
C ILE A 57 1.56 1.91 9.28
N CYS A 58 2.33 0.82 9.30
CA CYS A 58 2.24 -0.19 10.36
C CYS A 58 2.78 0.28 11.72
N CYS A 59 3.65 1.29 11.74
CA CYS A 59 4.23 1.84 12.96
C CYS A 59 3.50 3.10 13.45
N THR A 60 3.00 3.93 12.51
CA THR A 60 2.34 5.21 12.79
C THR A 60 0.82 5.16 12.57
N VAL A 61 0.22 3.97 12.66
CA VAL A 61 -1.21 3.76 12.38
C VAL A 61 -2.10 4.71 13.17
N ALA A 62 -1.79 4.95 14.44
CA ALA A 62 -2.63 5.81 15.29
C ALA A 62 -2.50 7.29 14.92
N ASP A 63 -1.30 7.73 14.62
CA ASP A 63 -0.99 9.16 14.51
C ASP A 63 -1.34 9.73 13.13
N ASP A 64 -1.09 8.98 12.06
CA ASP A 64 -1.25 9.48 10.69
C ASP A 64 -2.42 8.82 9.93
N PHE A 65 -2.63 7.52 10.12
CA PHE A 65 -3.62 6.77 9.37
C PHE A 65 -5.07 7.12 9.75
N ILE A 66 -5.38 7.19 11.05
CA ILE A 66 -6.74 7.50 11.51
C ILE A 66 -7.18 8.89 11.08
N PRO A 67 -6.39 9.98 11.26
CA PRO A 67 -6.72 11.31 10.77
C PRO A 67 -6.91 11.34 9.25
N THR A 68 -6.04 10.63 8.51
CA THR A 68 -6.12 10.56 7.04
C THR A 68 -7.41 9.90 6.57
N VAL A 69 -7.74 8.73 7.11
CA VAL A 69 -9.00 8.05 6.80
C VAL A 69 -10.19 8.91 7.18
N SER A 70 -10.16 9.55 8.36
CA SER A 70 -11.23 10.44 8.81
C SER A 70 -11.42 11.62 7.86
N THR A 71 -10.35 12.17 7.32
CA THR A 71 -10.41 13.23 6.31
C THR A 71 -11.10 12.73 5.04
N LEU A 72 -10.69 11.57 4.52
CA LEU A 72 -11.26 10.99 3.29
C LEU A 72 -12.75 10.69 3.42
N VAL A 73 -13.19 10.10 4.54
CA VAL A 73 -14.61 9.77 4.74
C VAL A 73 -15.50 10.98 4.96
N ASN A 74 -14.92 12.13 5.30
CA ASN A 74 -15.65 13.40 5.46
C ASN A 74 -15.57 14.29 4.21
N MET A 75 -14.90 13.87 3.14
CA MET A 75 -14.86 14.63 1.89
C MET A 75 -16.23 14.73 1.24
N ASN A 76 -16.46 15.81 0.51
CA ASN A 76 -17.68 16.00 -0.29
C ASN A 76 -17.34 16.32 -1.75
N PRO A 77 -17.64 15.45 -2.70
CA PRO A 77 -18.27 14.14 -2.54
C PRO A 77 -17.32 13.12 -1.89
N GLN A 78 -17.88 12.23 -1.09
CA GLN A 78 -17.11 11.17 -0.43
C GLN A 78 -16.55 10.16 -1.45
N PRO A 79 -15.31 9.67 -1.30
CA PRO A 79 -14.80 8.58 -2.10
C PRO A 79 -15.63 7.30 -1.91
N SER A 80 -15.92 6.62 -3.00
CA SER A 80 -16.60 5.32 -2.96
C SER A 80 -15.65 4.17 -2.60
N HIS A 81 -14.38 4.35 -2.90
CA HIS A 81 -13.30 3.38 -2.61
C HIS A 81 -12.05 4.11 -2.15
N ILE A 82 -11.31 3.48 -1.25
CA ILE A 82 -9.99 3.92 -0.79
C ILE A 82 -9.02 2.79 -1.10
N ILE A 83 -8.00 3.07 -1.89
CA ILE A 83 -6.90 2.14 -2.15
C ILE A 83 -5.75 2.53 -1.24
N ILE A 84 -5.23 1.57 -0.50
CA ILE A 84 -4.07 1.77 0.38
C ILE A 84 -2.91 0.96 -0.20
N GLU A 85 -1.89 1.66 -0.65
CA GLU A 85 -0.65 1.05 -1.11
C GLU A 85 0.34 1.02 0.04
N THR A 86 0.93 -0.14 0.28
CA THR A 86 1.93 -0.32 1.33
C THR A 86 3.28 -0.73 0.73
N SER A 87 4.35 -0.44 1.46
CA SER A 87 5.69 -0.92 1.11
C SER A 87 5.71 -2.44 0.97
N GLY A 88 6.55 -2.93 0.06
CA GLY A 88 6.80 -4.37 -0.08
C GLY A 88 7.46 -5.03 1.15
N LEU A 89 7.93 -4.23 2.11
CA LEU A 89 8.51 -4.70 3.38
C LEU A 89 7.53 -4.55 4.56
N ALA A 90 6.36 -3.99 4.34
CA ALA A 90 5.38 -3.76 5.39
C ALA A 90 4.70 -5.09 5.81
N LEU A 91 4.50 -5.22 7.12
CA LEU A 91 3.66 -6.26 7.70
C LEU A 91 2.20 -5.81 7.65
N PRO A 92 1.30 -6.53 6.98
CA PRO A 92 -0.08 -6.06 6.81
C PRO A 92 -0.93 -6.17 8.08
N LYS A 93 -0.61 -7.08 8.99
CA LYS A 93 -1.40 -7.34 10.20
C LYS A 93 -1.68 -6.13 11.09
N PRO A 94 -0.69 -5.25 11.40
CA PRO A 94 -0.95 -4.07 12.22
C PRO A 94 -1.96 -3.13 11.58
N LEU A 95 -1.84 -2.88 10.27
CA LEU A 95 -2.76 -2.05 9.53
C LEU A 95 -4.17 -2.67 9.50
N LEU A 96 -4.28 -3.96 9.22
CA LEU A 96 -5.57 -4.66 9.21
C LEU A 96 -6.28 -4.62 10.58
N LYS A 97 -5.51 -4.69 11.68
CA LYS A 97 -6.07 -4.53 13.03
C LYS A 97 -6.64 -3.14 13.27
N ALA A 98 -6.06 -2.09 12.69
CA ALA A 98 -6.55 -0.73 12.85
C ALA A 98 -7.95 -0.51 12.27
N PHE A 99 -8.35 -1.28 11.28
CA PHE A 99 -9.71 -1.22 10.73
C PHE A 99 -10.79 -1.71 11.71
N ASN A 100 -10.40 -2.40 12.77
CA ASN A 100 -11.32 -2.81 13.84
C ASN A 100 -11.51 -1.73 14.92
N TRP A 101 -10.78 -0.62 14.86
CA TRP A 101 -10.93 0.46 15.83
C TRP A 101 -12.26 1.19 15.63
N PRO A 102 -12.96 1.58 16.72
CA PRO A 102 -14.31 2.14 16.63
C PRO A 102 -14.42 3.37 15.73
N GLU A 103 -13.38 4.20 15.70
CA GLU A 103 -13.30 5.43 14.90
C GLU A 103 -13.34 5.14 13.40
N ILE A 104 -12.87 3.98 12.98
CA ILE A 104 -12.76 3.56 11.58
C ILE A 104 -13.84 2.54 11.22
N SER A 105 -14.01 1.49 12.01
CA SER A 105 -14.87 0.34 11.70
C SER A 105 -16.33 0.69 11.46
N SER A 106 -16.80 1.81 12.02
CA SER A 106 -18.15 2.31 11.80
C SER A 106 -18.34 3.04 10.46
N LYS A 107 -17.25 3.38 9.78
CA LYS A 107 -17.26 4.23 8.57
C LYS A 107 -16.80 3.53 7.31
N ILE A 108 -15.85 2.62 7.44
CA ILE A 108 -15.26 1.90 6.31
C ILE A 108 -15.07 0.42 6.65
N THR A 109 -15.00 -0.39 5.61
CA THR A 109 -14.77 -1.83 5.69
C THR A 109 -13.64 -2.20 4.73
N VAL A 110 -12.77 -3.11 5.16
CA VAL A 110 -11.79 -3.72 4.25
C VAL A 110 -12.57 -4.66 3.32
N ASP A 111 -12.49 -4.39 2.03
CA ASP A 111 -13.11 -5.21 0.99
C ASP A 111 -12.22 -6.40 0.64
N SER A 112 -10.95 -6.12 0.37
CA SER A 112 -9.97 -7.16 0.05
C SER A 112 -8.54 -6.68 0.28
N VAL A 113 -7.67 -7.64 0.57
CA VAL A 113 -6.23 -7.49 0.62
C VAL A 113 -5.63 -8.17 -0.61
N ILE A 114 -4.90 -7.41 -1.42
CA ILE A 114 -4.30 -7.90 -2.66
C ILE A 114 -2.79 -7.91 -2.50
N THR A 115 -2.18 -9.09 -2.60
CA THR A 115 -0.73 -9.26 -2.59
C THR A 115 -0.22 -9.50 -4.01
N LEU A 116 0.77 -8.70 -4.42
CA LEU A 116 1.45 -8.86 -5.70
C LEU A 116 2.76 -9.60 -5.51
N SER A 117 2.94 -10.68 -6.22
CA SER A 117 4.16 -11.49 -6.21
C SER A 117 4.77 -11.56 -7.60
N ASP A 118 6.07 -11.33 -7.67
CA ASP A 118 6.86 -11.51 -8.88
C ASP A 118 7.04 -13.02 -9.14
N ALA A 119 6.47 -13.53 -10.22
CA ALA A 119 6.43 -14.96 -10.51
C ALA A 119 7.83 -15.55 -10.67
N GLU A 120 8.74 -14.83 -11.33
CA GLU A 120 10.13 -15.29 -11.50
C GLU A 120 10.87 -15.35 -10.16
N ALA A 121 10.70 -14.32 -9.32
CA ALA A 121 11.32 -14.25 -8.01
C ALA A 121 10.83 -15.39 -7.10
N VAL A 122 9.52 -15.62 -7.06
CA VAL A 122 8.92 -16.69 -6.26
C VAL A 122 9.35 -18.07 -6.76
N SER A 123 9.35 -18.32 -8.07
CA SER A 123 9.80 -19.60 -8.64
C SER A 123 11.25 -19.92 -8.32
N SER A 124 12.07 -18.88 -8.16
CA SER A 124 13.49 -18.98 -7.78
C SER A 124 13.73 -18.92 -6.27
N MET A 125 12.68 -18.98 -5.45
CA MET A 125 12.72 -18.77 -3.98
C MET A 125 13.45 -17.49 -3.57
N ARG A 126 13.40 -16.46 -4.41
CA ARG A 126 13.88 -15.12 -4.12
C ARG A 126 12.73 -14.26 -3.64
N PHE A 127 12.74 -13.88 -2.39
CA PHE A 127 11.68 -13.05 -1.82
C PHE A 127 11.89 -11.56 -2.09
N ALA A 128 12.99 -11.23 -2.78
CA ALA A 128 13.33 -9.87 -3.15
C ALA A 128 14.22 -9.83 -4.40
N PRO A 129 14.10 -8.78 -5.24
CA PRO A 129 14.94 -8.62 -6.44
C PRO A 129 16.43 -8.49 -6.11
N SER A 130 16.77 -7.80 -5.02
CA SER A 130 18.14 -7.62 -4.52
C SER A 130 18.15 -7.65 -3.00
N PRO A 131 18.70 -8.71 -2.37
CA PRO A 131 18.84 -8.78 -0.92
C PRO A 131 19.71 -7.66 -0.33
N GLU A 132 20.72 -7.20 -1.11
CA GLU A 132 21.60 -6.12 -0.68
C GLU A 132 20.88 -4.77 -0.66
N ALA A 133 20.08 -4.46 -1.68
CA ALA A 133 19.29 -3.24 -1.73
C ALA A 133 18.28 -3.18 -0.58
N ILE A 134 17.68 -4.32 -0.23
CA ILE A 134 16.74 -4.40 0.89
C ILE A 134 17.46 -4.23 2.24
N LYS A 135 18.67 -4.77 2.39
CA LYS A 135 19.46 -4.50 3.59
C LYS A 135 19.77 -3.03 3.76
N LEU A 136 20.14 -2.34 2.68
CA LEU A 136 20.37 -0.89 2.70
C LEU A 136 19.08 -0.14 3.05
N GLN A 137 17.98 -0.47 2.39
CA GLN A 137 16.67 0.15 2.65
C GLN A 137 16.22 -0.07 4.10
N ARG A 138 16.44 -1.26 4.66
CA ARG A 138 16.17 -1.53 6.08
C ARG A 138 17.07 -0.70 7.01
N LEU A 139 18.33 -0.50 6.67
CA LEU A 139 19.27 0.28 7.49
C LEU A 139 18.95 1.78 7.50
N GLU A 140 18.31 2.27 6.43
CA GLU A 140 17.90 3.67 6.30
C GLU A 140 16.55 3.96 6.93
N ASP A 141 15.83 2.94 7.32
CA ASP A 141 14.44 3.02 7.78
C ASP A 141 14.27 2.42 9.18
N ASP A 142 14.34 3.27 10.19
CA ASP A 142 14.15 2.88 11.60
C ASP A 142 12.75 2.34 11.92
N SER A 143 11.79 2.47 11.01
CA SER A 143 10.41 2.03 11.21
C SER A 143 10.11 0.64 10.66
N VAL A 144 11.02 0.07 9.88
CA VAL A 144 10.90 -1.29 9.37
C VAL A 144 11.49 -2.27 10.38
N ASP A 145 10.80 -3.37 10.62
CA ASP A 145 11.34 -4.46 11.42
C ASP A 145 12.61 -5.02 10.76
N HIS A 146 13.76 -4.74 11.40
CA HIS A 146 15.08 -5.14 10.93
C HIS A 146 15.38 -6.61 11.19
N GLU A 147 14.64 -7.26 12.10
CA GLU A 147 14.94 -8.59 12.60
C GLU A 147 14.16 -9.69 11.86
N THR A 148 12.95 -9.38 11.39
CA THR A 148 12.12 -10.39 10.71
C THR A 148 12.72 -10.81 9.36
N PRO A 149 12.97 -12.11 9.13
CA PRO A 149 13.44 -12.60 7.83
C PRO A 149 12.49 -12.23 6.69
N LEU A 150 13.02 -11.96 5.50
CA LEU A 150 12.20 -11.61 4.33
C LEU A 150 11.19 -12.71 3.97
N SER A 151 11.54 -13.97 4.22
CA SER A 151 10.64 -15.11 4.04
C SER A 151 9.40 -15.02 4.93
N GLU A 152 9.57 -14.59 6.19
CA GLU A 152 8.46 -14.43 7.12
C GLU A 152 7.58 -13.23 6.75
N VAL A 153 8.19 -12.12 6.32
CA VAL A 153 7.43 -10.97 5.80
C VAL A 153 6.59 -11.39 4.59
N PHE A 154 7.17 -12.14 3.67
CA PHE A 154 6.46 -12.65 2.50
C PHE A 154 5.32 -13.61 2.91
N GLU A 155 5.61 -14.54 3.82
CA GLU A 155 4.61 -15.47 4.34
C GLU A 155 3.43 -14.72 5.02
N ASP A 156 3.72 -13.71 5.82
CA ASP A 156 2.69 -12.88 6.45
C ASP A 156 1.85 -12.12 5.43
N GLN A 157 2.47 -11.57 4.38
CA GLN A 157 1.76 -10.89 3.30
C GLN A 157 0.85 -11.85 2.52
N VAL A 158 1.31 -13.06 2.25
CA VAL A 158 0.52 -14.10 1.57
C VAL A 158 -0.63 -14.57 2.47
N ASN A 159 -0.37 -14.80 3.75
CA ASN A 159 -1.39 -15.26 4.70
C ASN A 159 -2.48 -14.22 4.99
N CYS A 160 -2.19 -12.94 4.80
CA CYS A 160 -3.17 -11.86 4.95
C CYS A 160 -3.95 -11.58 3.66
N ALA A 161 -3.54 -12.14 2.53
CA ALA A 161 -4.14 -11.83 1.23
C ALA A 161 -5.45 -12.58 1.00
N ASP A 162 -6.45 -11.85 0.51
CA ASP A 162 -7.65 -12.44 -0.08
C ASP A 162 -7.40 -12.83 -1.55
N ILE A 163 -6.51 -12.06 -2.21
CA ILE A 163 -6.16 -12.26 -3.62
C ILE A 163 -4.63 -12.18 -3.78
N ILE A 164 -4.05 -13.16 -4.43
CA ILE A 164 -2.63 -13.16 -4.81
C ILE A 164 -2.53 -12.99 -6.32
N LEU A 165 -1.86 -11.94 -6.77
CA LEU A 165 -1.59 -11.70 -8.18
C LEU A 165 -0.13 -12.02 -8.50
N LEU A 166 0.07 -12.99 -9.39
CA LEU A 166 1.38 -13.27 -9.95
C LEU A 166 1.63 -12.32 -11.12
N THR A 167 2.70 -11.56 -11.04
CA THR A 167 3.12 -10.57 -12.05
C THR A 167 4.38 -11.05 -12.74
N LYS A 168 4.70 -10.48 -13.92
CA LYS A 168 5.88 -10.82 -14.72
C LYS A 168 5.96 -12.33 -14.98
N SER A 169 4.86 -12.89 -15.47
CA SER A 169 4.72 -14.31 -15.80
C SER A 169 4.98 -14.60 -17.28
N ASP A 170 5.35 -13.60 -18.06
CA ASP A 170 5.65 -13.60 -19.50
C ASP A 170 7.10 -13.98 -19.83
#